data_1ba9f990fb73ffe11096b89c232ae559
#
_entry.id   1ba9f990fb73ffe11096b89c232ae559
#
_cell.length_a   1.000
_cell.length_b   1.000
_cell.length_c   1.000
_cell.angle_alpha   90.00
_cell.angle_beta   90.00
_cell.angle_gamma   90.00
#
_symmetry.space_group_name_H-M   'P 1'
#
loop_
_entity.id
_entity.type
_entity.pdbx_description
1 polymer ?
#
loop_
_entity_poly.entity_id
_entity_poly.type
_entity_poly.pdbx_seq_one_letter_code
_entity_poly.pdbx_strand_id
1 'polypeptide(L)'
;METALAIIGGGPAGLAAALAARKAGVEDILVLERDTVLGGILNQCIHNGFGLHTFKEELTGPEYAYRFIRQVEEAGIPCLTDTMVVDLEEEEGEKYITAMNRKDGILTIRAKAIILAMGCRERPRGALNIPGFRPAGVYSAGTAQRLVNIEGKMPGRDVVILGSGDIGLIMARRMTLEGAKVHTVAEIMPYSGGLKRNIVQCLDDFGIPLKLSTTVVKIHGKERVEGVTLAKVDERMKPIPGTEEYIPCDTLLLSVGLLPENELTEERGAKMSPVTRGPLVNESMETSLSGVFACGNVLHVHDLVDFVSQEAALAGKAAAEWLKENGDNITEADLVLEQAEKQETAAGRMQAEKTASTAADRELSEKTTESSKPEEKESHASHAAAQEQQKHAGVTDVGLEYQEDSAAGKEDMWQEKRTAITVESGAHVRYTVPSKIRPDKAGEETLIRFRVDNVLKDHYLCVSYDGELISRKKKRILAPGEMEQAVIRHSDLEKYSNLSRITVHIEAE
;
A
#
# COMPACT_ATOMS: atom_id res chain seq x y z
N MET A 1 -7.02 23.29 -3.51
CA MET A 1 -6.31 23.32 -2.20
C MET A 1 -4.81 23.25 -2.47
N GLU A 2 -4.00 23.80 -1.57
CA GLU A 2 -2.54 23.76 -1.70
C GLU A 2 -1.93 23.23 -0.40
N THR A 3 -0.81 22.55 -0.50
CA THR A 3 -0.02 22.08 0.66
C THR A 3 1.45 21.90 0.28
N ALA A 4 2.35 22.08 1.21
CA ALA A 4 3.77 21.79 0.97
C ALA A 4 4.02 20.29 0.85
N LEU A 5 3.36 19.49 1.69
CA LEU A 5 3.52 18.03 1.70
C LEU A 5 2.16 17.33 1.75
N ALA A 6 1.83 16.57 0.72
CA ALA A 6 0.69 15.67 0.72
C ALA A 6 1.13 14.24 1.06
N ILE A 7 0.37 13.57 1.94
CA ILE A 7 0.61 12.17 2.30
C ILE A 7 -0.63 11.36 1.93
N ILE A 8 -0.47 10.39 1.05
CA ILE A 8 -1.57 9.57 0.54
C ILE A 8 -1.61 8.26 1.31
N GLY A 9 -2.62 8.15 2.18
CA GLY A 9 -2.86 7.04 3.09
C GLY A 9 -2.67 7.43 4.57
N GLY A 10 -3.74 7.34 5.37
CA GLY A 10 -3.77 7.61 6.81
C GLY A 10 -3.54 6.36 7.68
N GLY A 11 -2.86 5.34 7.15
CA GLY A 11 -2.43 4.15 7.88
C GLY A 11 -1.14 4.39 8.68
N PRO A 12 -0.54 3.34 9.28
CA PRO A 12 0.65 3.47 10.15
C PRO A 12 1.83 4.13 9.45
N ALA A 13 2.02 3.89 8.15
CA ALA A 13 3.08 4.53 7.37
C ALA A 13 2.83 6.03 7.23
N GLY A 14 1.66 6.44 6.74
CA GLY A 14 1.36 7.86 6.52
C GLY A 14 1.37 8.68 7.80
N LEU A 15 0.82 8.16 8.89
CA LEU A 15 0.82 8.84 10.18
C LEU A 15 2.24 9.02 10.75
N ALA A 16 3.09 7.98 10.63
CA ALA A 16 4.48 8.07 11.06
C ALA A 16 5.30 9.05 10.20
N ALA A 17 5.08 9.06 8.88
CA ALA A 17 5.70 9.99 7.97
C ALA A 17 5.29 11.44 8.25
N ALA A 18 3.99 11.69 8.49
CA ALA A 18 3.46 13.00 8.84
C ALA A 18 4.11 13.58 10.11
N LEU A 19 4.20 12.78 11.15
CA LEU A 19 4.84 13.17 12.40
C LEU A 19 6.33 13.45 12.25
N ALA A 20 7.03 12.64 11.44
CA ALA A 20 8.45 12.83 11.19
C ALA A 20 8.71 14.10 10.37
N ALA A 21 7.89 14.38 9.36
CA ALA A 21 7.96 15.61 8.58
C ALA A 21 7.67 16.85 9.42
N ARG A 22 6.63 16.82 10.28
CA ARG A 22 6.31 17.88 11.24
C ARG A 22 7.48 18.15 12.18
N LYS A 23 8.08 17.10 12.72
CA LYS A 23 9.25 17.16 13.60
C LYS A 23 10.49 17.76 12.90
N ALA A 24 10.60 17.54 11.59
CA ALA A 24 11.65 18.10 10.75
C ALA A 24 11.37 19.53 10.28
N GLY A 25 10.23 20.14 10.68
CA GLY A 25 9.89 21.55 10.49
C GLY A 25 8.95 21.83 9.32
N VAL A 26 8.28 20.85 8.75
CA VAL A 26 7.23 21.09 7.74
C VAL A 26 5.94 21.48 8.48
N GLU A 27 5.48 22.71 8.29
CA GLU A 27 4.25 23.21 8.91
C GLU A 27 3.00 22.88 8.12
N ASP A 28 3.07 22.85 6.80
CA ASP A 28 1.95 22.63 5.92
C ASP A 28 1.99 21.18 5.38
N ILE A 29 1.24 20.30 6.07
CA ILE A 29 1.11 18.87 5.77
C ILE A 29 -0.37 18.53 5.67
N LEU A 30 -0.73 17.76 4.64
CA LEU A 30 -2.09 17.23 4.46
C LEU A 30 -2.04 15.72 4.31
N VAL A 31 -2.80 14.99 5.15
CA VAL A 31 -2.99 13.54 5.03
C VAL A 31 -4.32 13.25 4.36
N LEU A 32 -4.31 12.40 3.33
CA LEU A 32 -5.48 11.95 2.58
C LEU A 32 -5.76 10.47 2.88
N GLU A 33 -6.95 10.17 3.43
CA GLU A 33 -7.34 8.80 3.79
C GLU A 33 -8.68 8.44 3.14
N ARG A 34 -8.70 7.31 2.43
CA ARG A 34 -9.90 6.83 1.72
C ARG A 34 -10.98 6.26 2.65
N ASP A 35 -10.59 5.70 3.80
CA ASP A 35 -11.56 5.22 4.78
C ASP A 35 -12.13 6.38 5.60
N THR A 36 -13.21 6.15 6.31
CA THR A 36 -13.86 7.14 7.17
C THR A 36 -13.09 7.43 8.45
N VAL A 37 -12.08 6.61 8.76
CA VAL A 37 -11.25 6.70 9.95
C VAL A 37 -9.78 6.48 9.62
N LEU A 38 -8.90 7.14 10.37
CA LEU A 38 -7.45 6.92 10.32
C LEU A 38 -7.06 5.58 10.94
N GLY A 39 -5.82 5.11 10.69
CA GLY A 39 -5.25 3.90 11.26
C GLY A 39 -5.12 2.75 10.27
N GLY A 40 -5.82 2.81 9.13
CA GLY A 40 -5.74 1.84 8.05
C GLY A 40 -6.02 0.41 8.50
N ILE A 41 -5.24 -0.54 7.98
CA ILE A 41 -5.43 -1.98 8.24
C ILE A 41 -5.31 -2.37 9.72
N LEU A 42 -4.63 -1.58 10.55
CA LEU A 42 -4.44 -1.87 11.97
C LEU A 42 -5.76 -1.89 12.74
N ASN A 43 -6.76 -1.12 12.32
CA ASN A 43 -8.06 -1.07 12.99
C ASN A 43 -8.75 -2.43 13.07
N GLN A 44 -8.51 -3.32 12.10
CA GLN A 44 -9.06 -4.67 12.12
C GLN A 44 -8.13 -5.73 12.73
N CYS A 45 -6.86 -5.38 13.05
CA CYS A 45 -5.87 -6.27 13.63
C CYS A 45 -5.98 -6.29 15.17
N ILE A 46 -7.05 -6.86 15.71
CA ILE A 46 -7.36 -6.82 17.16
C ILE A 46 -6.49 -7.79 18.00
N HIS A 47 -5.62 -8.58 17.36
CA HIS A 47 -4.62 -9.39 18.05
C HIS A 47 -3.44 -8.53 18.51
N ASN A 48 -2.69 -8.99 19.50
CA ASN A 48 -1.46 -8.37 20.00
C ASN A 48 -0.22 -8.75 19.17
N GLY A 49 0.90 -8.12 19.51
CA GLY A 49 2.22 -8.33 18.85
C GLY A 49 2.72 -7.09 18.09
N PHE A 50 2.09 -5.93 18.28
CA PHE A 50 2.50 -4.64 17.71
C PHE A 50 3.19 -3.77 18.78
N GLY A 51 4.09 -2.87 18.37
CA GLY A 51 4.63 -1.81 19.22
C GLY A 51 5.86 -2.17 20.04
N LEU A 52 6.35 -3.40 20.00
CA LEU A 52 7.51 -3.84 20.79
C LEU A 52 8.77 -3.03 20.48
N HIS A 53 8.98 -2.65 19.23
CA HIS A 53 10.15 -1.87 18.82
C HIS A 53 9.91 -0.35 18.94
N THR A 54 8.71 0.12 18.69
CA THR A 54 8.35 1.55 18.66
C THR A 54 8.01 2.06 20.06
N PHE A 55 7.10 1.38 20.75
CA PHE A 55 6.57 1.83 22.05
C PHE A 55 7.14 1.06 23.25
N LYS A 56 7.92 0.00 23.02
CA LYS A 56 8.44 -0.92 24.06
C LYS A 56 7.32 -1.61 24.85
N GLU A 57 6.16 -1.72 24.27
CA GLU A 57 4.96 -2.35 24.80
C GLU A 57 4.34 -3.27 23.76
N GLU A 58 3.70 -4.34 24.21
CA GLU A 58 2.93 -5.21 23.32
C GLU A 58 1.49 -4.70 23.23
N LEU A 59 1.12 -4.23 22.05
CA LEU A 59 -0.15 -3.59 21.74
C LEU A 59 -0.95 -4.42 20.75
N THR A 60 -2.26 -4.17 20.72
CA THR A 60 -3.12 -4.54 19.58
C THR A 60 -2.95 -3.55 18.42
N GLY A 61 -3.40 -3.92 17.22
CA GLY A 61 -3.35 -3.02 16.07
C GLY A 61 -4.09 -1.69 16.31
N PRO A 62 -5.35 -1.70 16.81
CA PRO A 62 -6.07 -0.46 17.14
C PRO A 62 -5.38 0.41 18.18
N GLU A 63 -4.76 -0.17 19.22
CA GLU A 63 -3.98 0.58 20.22
C GLU A 63 -2.75 1.24 19.62
N TYR A 64 -2.04 0.52 18.75
CA TYR A 64 -0.90 1.06 18.01
C TYR A 64 -1.33 2.23 17.12
N ALA A 65 -2.38 2.05 16.31
CA ALA A 65 -2.93 3.10 15.45
C ALA A 65 -3.38 4.31 16.26
N TYR A 66 -4.11 4.11 17.35
CA TYR A 66 -4.60 5.17 18.22
C TYR A 66 -3.47 6.06 18.77
N ARG A 67 -2.33 5.47 19.17
CA ARG A 67 -1.17 6.24 19.64
C ARG A 67 -0.61 7.17 18.58
N PHE A 68 -0.57 6.75 17.31
CA PHE A 68 -0.14 7.60 16.21
C PHE A 68 -1.19 8.67 15.87
N ILE A 69 -2.46 8.30 15.83
CA ILE A 69 -3.57 9.21 15.56
C ILE A 69 -3.57 10.36 16.58
N ARG A 70 -3.45 10.03 17.88
CA ARG A 70 -3.38 11.03 18.94
C ARG A 70 -2.21 12.01 18.75
N GLN A 71 -1.03 11.51 18.41
CA GLN A 71 0.13 12.37 18.15
C GLN A 71 -0.09 13.28 16.93
N VAL A 72 -0.75 12.80 15.87
CA VAL A 72 -1.09 13.58 14.67
C VAL A 72 -2.10 14.68 15.01
N GLU A 73 -3.13 14.36 15.82
CA GLU A 73 -4.11 15.33 16.32
C GLU A 73 -3.44 16.40 17.19
N GLU A 74 -2.59 15.99 18.14
CA GLU A 74 -1.85 16.89 19.02
C GLU A 74 -0.86 17.78 18.26
N ALA A 75 -0.28 17.29 17.16
CA ALA A 75 0.56 18.06 16.25
C ALA A 75 -0.24 18.99 15.32
N GLY A 76 -1.57 18.95 15.35
CA GLY A 76 -2.45 19.77 14.52
C GLY A 76 -2.30 19.52 13.02
N ILE A 77 -1.99 18.28 12.61
CA ILE A 77 -1.83 17.92 11.19
C ILE A 77 -3.21 17.66 10.59
N PRO A 78 -3.64 18.41 9.55
CA PRO A 78 -4.91 18.17 8.87
C PRO A 78 -4.97 16.80 8.21
N CYS A 79 -6.11 16.10 8.39
CA CYS A 79 -6.39 14.82 7.77
C CYS A 79 -7.78 14.87 7.11
N LEU A 80 -7.84 14.56 5.82
CA LEU A 80 -9.09 14.39 5.07
C LEU A 80 -9.41 12.90 4.98
N THR A 81 -10.35 12.44 5.78
CA THR A 81 -10.91 11.08 5.70
C THR A 81 -12.05 11.02 4.68
N ASP A 82 -12.54 9.79 4.34
CA ASP A 82 -13.54 9.56 3.27
C ASP A 82 -13.10 10.19 1.92
N THR A 83 -11.77 10.35 1.74
CA THR A 83 -11.17 11.06 0.61
C THR A 83 -10.23 10.15 -0.17
N MET A 84 -10.68 9.71 -1.34
CA MET A 84 -9.93 8.80 -2.21
C MET A 84 -9.17 9.60 -3.27
N VAL A 85 -7.87 9.42 -3.33
CA VAL A 85 -7.04 9.90 -4.43
C VAL A 85 -7.25 8.99 -5.64
N VAL A 86 -7.54 9.60 -6.77
CA VAL A 86 -7.89 8.89 -8.01
C VAL A 86 -6.91 9.17 -9.15
N ASP A 87 -6.13 10.25 -9.06
CA ASP A 87 -5.12 10.58 -10.05
C ASP A 87 -3.98 11.42 -9.45
N LEU A 88 -2.83 11.35 -10.08
CA LEU A 88 -1.64 12.14 -9.79
C LEU A 88 -1.11 12.71 -11.10
N GLU A 89 -0.86 13.99 -11.15
CA GLU A 89 -0.28 14.67 -12.31
C GLU A 89 0.91 15.52 -11.88
N GLU A 90 1.78 15.85 -12.83
CA GLU A 90 2.87 16.79 -12.63
C GLU A 90 2.92 17.74 -13.81
N GLU A 91 2.85 19.02 -13.54
CA GLU A 91 2.92 20.08 -14.53
C GLU A 91 3.88 21.17 -14.01
N GLU A 92 4.86 21.52 -14.81
CA GLU A 92 5.88 22.55 -14.48
C GLU A 92 6.64 22.34 -13.15
N GLY A 93 6.76 21.07 -12.71
CA GLY A 93 7.41 20.69 -11.44
C GLY A 93 6.48 20.66 -10.23
N GLU A 94 5.27 21.18 -10.36
CA GLU A 94 4.20 21.09 -9.35
C GLU A 94 3.43 19.79 -9.50
N LYS A 95 2.98 19.24 -8.38
CA LYS A 95 2.25 17.98 -8.31
C LYS A 95 0.79 18.25 -8.04
N TYR A 96 -0.07 17.73 -8.90
CA TYR A 96 -1.52 17.84 -8.79
C TYR A 96 -2.11 16.51 -8.39
N ILE A 97 -2.88 16.50 -7.32
CA ILE A 97 -3.56 15.33 -6.79
C ILE A 97 -5.05 15.53 -7.03
N THR A 98 -5.63 14.65 -7.84
CA THR A 98 -7.09 14.59 -7.96
C THR A 98 -7.63 13.61 -6.94
N ALA A 99 -8.49 14.09 -6.05
CA ALA A 99 -9.15 13.31 -5.03
C ALA A 99 -10.67 13.49 -5.09
N MET A 100 -11.40 12.58 -4.48
CA MET A 100 -12.85 12.66 -4.40
C MET A 100 -13.34 12.25 -3.00
N ASN A 101 -14.37 12.95 -2.52
CA ASN A 101 -15.09 12.59 -1.31
C ASN A 101 -16.60 12.89 -1.45
N ARG A 102 -17.37 12.43 -0.46
CA ARG A 102 -18.85 12.62 -0.49
C ARG A 102 -19.28 14.05 -0.21
N LYS A 103 -18.49 14.80 0.53
CA LYS A 103 -18.82 16.15 0.97
C LYS A 103 -18.56 17.20 -0.10
N ASP A 104 -17.35 17.15 -0.68
CA ASP A 104 -16.82 18.21 -1.52
C ASP A 104 -16.80 17.83 -3.02
N GLY A 105 -17.10 16.55 -3.33
CA GLY A 105 -17.04 16.01 -4.69
C GLY A 105 -15.60 15.78 -5.14
N ILE A 106 -15.24 16.31 -6.32
CA ILE A 106 -13.87 16.23 -6.86
C ILE A 106 -13.06 17.40 -6.33
N LEU A 107 -11.87 17.08 -5.81
CA LEU A 107 -10.89 18.02 -5.27
C LEU A 107 -9.62 17.96 -6.09
N THR A 108 -9.07 19.13 -6.43
CA THR A 108 -7.68 19.23 -6.92
C THR A 108 -6.82 19.84 -5.82
N ILE A 109 -5.73 19.15 -5.49
CA ILE A 109 -4.79 19.54 -4.45
C ILE A 109 -3.42 19.70 -5.11
N ARG A 110 -2.84 20.89 -5.02
CA ARG A 110 -1.48 21.19 -5.46
C ARG A 110 -0.53 20.90 -4.29
N ALA A 111 0.52 20.13 -4.53
CA ALA A 111 1.53 19.79 -3.54
C ALA A 111 2.94 19.94 -4.09
N LYS A 112 3.87 20.43 -3.27
CA LYS A 112 5.30 20.49 -3.64
C LYS A 112 5.95 19.11 -3.56
N ALA A 113 5.62 18.32 -2.55
CA ALA A 113 6.10 16.96 -2.37
C ALA A 113 4.96 16.01 -2.00
N ILE A 114 5.12 14.72 -2.35
CA ILE A 114 4.15 13.66 -2.06
C ILE A 114 4.83 12.49 -1.36
N ILE A 115 4.18 11.93 -0.32
CA ILE A 115 4.55 10.64 0.24
C ILE A 115 3.44 9.63 -0.07
N LEU A 116 3.81 8.57 -0.77
CA LEU A 116 2.95 7.44 -1.10
C LEU A 116 2.97 6.44 0.07
N ALA A 117 1.83 6.29 0.75
CA ALA A 117 1.66 5.41 1.91
C ALA A 117 0.37 4.58 1.82
N MET A 118 -0.07 4.25 0.58
CA MET A 118 -1.35 3.62 0.25
C MET A 118 -1.43 2.15 0.67
N GLY A 119 -0.31 1.54 1.08
CA GLY A 119 -0.27 0.17 1.55
C GLY A 119 -0.38 -0.86 0.43
N CYS A 120 -1.08 -1.96 0.71
CA CYS A 120 -1.26 -3.08 -0.21
C CYS A 120 -2.66 -3.68 -0.09
N ARG A 121 -3.07 -4.46 -1.09
CA ARG A 121 -4.28 -5.28 -1.09
C ARG A 121 -3.94 -6.75 -1.18
N GLU A 122 -4.86 -7.60 -0.75
CA GLU A 122 -4.72 -9.05 -0.91
C GLU A 122 -4.96 -9.47 -2.36
N ARG A 123 -4.23 -10.50 -2.80
CA ARG A 123 -4.44 -11.11 -4.12
C ARG A 123 -5.85 -11.70 -4.20
N PRO A 124 -6.70 -11.25 -5.15
CA PRO A 124 -8.08 -11.70 -5.24
C PRO A 124 -8.19 -13.10 -5.87
N ARG A 125 -9.32 -13.78 -5.65
CA ARG A 125 -9.62 -15.07 -6.26
C ARG A 125 -9.41 -15.09 -7.78
N GLY A 126 -9.78 -14.01 -8.46
CA GLY A 126 -9.63 -13.91 -9.92
C GLY A 126 -8.21 -14.12 -10.44
N ALA A 127 -7.20 -13.75 -9.65
CA ALA A 127 -5.79 -13.94 -9.98
C ALA A 127 -5.29 -15.39 -9.79
N LEU A 128 -6.06 -16.27 -9.14
CA LEU A 128 -5.66 -17.66 -8.86
C LEU A 128 -6.18 -18.65 -9.89
N ASN A 129 -7.17 -18.28 -10.69
CA ASN A 129 -7.79 -19.13 -11.71
C ASN A 129 -8.24 -20.51 -11.20
N ILE A 130 -8.71 -20.62 -9.94
CA ILE A 130 -9.19 -21.87 -9.36
C ILE A 130 -10.46 -22.30 -10.09
N PRO A 131 -10.53 -23.52 -10.67
CA PRO A 131 -11.70 -24.05 -11.34
C PRO A 131 -12.94 -24.10 -10.45
N GLY A 132 -14.10 -23.88 -11.02
CA GLY A 132 -15.40 -23.91 -10.35
C GLY A 132 -16.21 -22.64 -10.61
N PHE A 133 -17.42 -22.60 -10.05
CA PHE A 133 -18.27 -21.42 -10.10
C PHE A 133 -17.70 -20.29 -9.24
N ARG A 134 -18.36 -19.13 -9.23
CA ARG A 134 -18.06 -17.99 -8.35
C ARG A 134 -19.11 -17.86 -7.25
N PRO A 135 -19.22 -18.83 -6.34
CA PRO A 135 -20.21 -18.79 -5.27
C PRO A 135 -19.87 -17.74 -4.21
N ALA A 136 -20.86 -17.36 -3.42
CA ALA A 136 -20.61 -16.69 -2.13
C ALA A 136 -19.79 -17.62 -1.21
N GLY A 137 -19.08 -17.03 -0.22
CA GLY A 137 -18.27 -17.81 0.74
C GLY A 137 -16.79 -17.90 0.36
N VAL A 138 -16.34 -17.25 -0.72
CA VAL A 138 -14.92 -17.10 -1.02
C VAL A 138 -14.50 -15.68 -0.70
N TYR A 139 -13.61 -15.51 0.29
CA TYR A 139 -13.12 -14.21 0.75
C TYR A 139 -11.58 -14.22 0.82
N SER A 140 -10.96 -13.06 0.70
CA SER A 140 -9.60 -12.92 1.20
C SER A 140 -9.60 -12.94 2.73
N ALA A 141 -8.47 -13.34 3.33
CA ALA A 141 -8.37 -13.47 4.79
C ALA A 141 -8.56 -12.12 5.50
N GLY A 142 -8.03 -11.02 4.94
CA GLY A 142 -8.23 -9.67 5.47
C GLY A 142 -9.65 -9.15 5.30
N THR A 143 -10.37 -9.50 4.22
CA THR A 143 -11.81 -9.21 4.11
C THR A 143 -12.60 -9.96 5.19
N ALA A 144 -12.30 -11.23 5.44
CA ALA A 144 -12.92 -11.98 6.53
C ALA A 144 -12.58 -11.36 7.89
N GLN A 145 -11.35 -10.89 8.08
CA GLN A 145 -10.92 -10.19 9.28
C GLN A 145 -11.74 -8.91 9.53
N ARG A 146 -11.98 -8.11 8.49
CA ARG A 146 -12.84 -6.91 8.58
C ARG A 146 -14.27 -7.28 8.95
N LEU A 147 -14.84 -8.28 8.27
CA LEU A 147 -16.21 -8.76 8.55
C LEU A 147 -16.36 -9.15 10.02
N VAL A 148 -15.43 -9.95 10.55
CA VAL A 148 -15.51 -10.45 11.93
C VAL A 148 -15.21 -9.35 12.94
N ASN A 149 -14.10 -8.62 12.77
CA ASN A 149 -13.55 -7.75 13.80
C ASN A 149 -14.15 -6.34 13.81
N ILE A 150 -14.61 -5.84 12.66
CA ILE A 150 -15.20 -4.51 12.54
C ILE A 150 -16.71 -4.56 12.40
N GLU A 151 -17.23 -5.49 11.57
CA GLU A 151 -18.64 -5.52 11.25
C GLU A 151 -19.45 -6.51 12.09
N GLY A 152 -18.79 -7.37 12.90
CA GLY A 152 -19.45 -8.39 13.72
C GLY A 152 -20.18 -9.47 12.91
N LYS A 153 -19.72 -9.73 11.69
CA LYS A 153 -20.36 -10.68 10.76
C LYS A 153 -19.48 -11.89 10.54
N MET A 154 -20.05 -13.08 10.68
CA MET A 154 -19.36 -14.35 10.40
C MET A 154 -19.40 -14.67 8.89
N PRO A 155 -18.24 -14.86 8.23
CA PRO A 155 -18.18 -15.26 6.80
C PRO A 155 -18.78 -16.65 6.56
N GLY A 156 -18.63 -17.56 7.51
CA GLY A 156 -19.18 -18.91 7.50
C GLY A 156 -18.77 -19.70 8.73
N ARG A 157 -19.10 -21.00 8.75
CA ARG A 157 -18.92 -21.88 9.92
C ARG A 157 -17.95 -23.03 9.67
N ASP A 158 -17.92 -23.54 8.46
CA ASP A 158 -17.01 -24.61 8.03
C ASP A 158 -15.98 -24.03 7.06
N VAL A 159 -14.76 -23.85 7.53
CA VAL A 159 -13.75 -23.00 6.86
C VAL A 159 -12.55 -23.82 6.40
N VAL A 160 -12.12 -23.59 5.17
CA VAL A 160 -10.82 -23.98 4.66
C VAL A 160 -10.04 -22.69 4.33
N ILE A 161 -8.75 -22.67 4.63
CA ILE A 161 -7.88 -21.53 4.36
C ILE A 161 -6.82 -21.96 3.34
N LEU A 162 -6.65 -21.18 2.28
CA LEU A 162 -5.58 -21.35 1.28
C LEU A 162 -4.52 -20.29 1.50
N GLY A 163 -3.31 -20.74 1.77
CA GLY A 163 -2.15 -19.92 2.11
C GLY A 163 -1.90 -19.82 3.61
N SER A 164 -0.65 -19.97 4.01
CA SER A 164 -0.16 -19.95 5.41
C SER A 164 0.61 -18.68 5.76
N GLY A 165 0.34 -17.56 5.08
CA GLY A 165 0.80 -16.24 5.52
C GLY A 165 0.15 -15.83 6.84
N ASP A 166 0.74 -14.87 7.55
CA ASP A 166 0.31 -14.47 8.90
C ASP A 166 -1.18 -14.16 9.01
N ILE A 167 -1.76 -13.45 8.03
CA ILE A 167 -3.20 -13.13 8.04
C ILE A 167 -4.03 -14.41 8.02
N GLY A 168 -3.65 -15.41 7.20
CA GLY A 168 -4.35 -16.71 7.15
C GLY A 168 -4.26 -17.48 8.47
N LEU A 169 -3.08 -17.50 9.10
CA LEU A 169 -2.86 -18.14 10.39
C LEU A 169 -3.68 -17.44 11.50
N ILE A 170 -3.63 -16.14 11.57
CA ILE A 170 -4.38 -15.32 12.54
C ILE A 170 -5.88 -15.53 12.35
N MET A 171 -6.37 -15.59 11.10
CA MET A 171 -7.77 -15.84 10.83
C MET A 171 -8.19 -17.28 11.12
N ALA A 172 -7.30 -18.27 10.99
CA ALA A 172 -7.60 -19.64 11.45
C ALA A 172 -7.95 -19.66 12.94
N ARG A 173 -7.11 -19.05 13.77
CA ARG A 173 -7.37 -18.86 15.20
C ARG A 173 -8.64 -18.04 15.45
N ARG A 174 -8.77 -16.88 14.78
CA ARG A 174 -9.89 -15.96 15.01
C ARG A 174 -11.24 -16.59 14.70
N MET A 175 -11.37 -17.25 13.55
CA MET A 175 -12.59 -17.97 13.17
C MET A 175 -12.96 -19.07 14.17
N THR A 176 -11.95 -19.79 14.65
CA THR A 176 -12.15 -20.84 15.67
C THR A 176 -12.67 -20.25 17.00
N LEU A 177 -12.12 -19.12 17.44
CA LEU A 177 -12.57 -18.42 18.67
C LEU A 177 -14.00 -17.90 18.55
N GLU A 178 -14.46 -17.58 17.33
CA GLU A 178 -15.85 -17.18 17.05
C GLU A 178 -16.78 -18.39 16.81
N GLY A 179 -16.30 -19.61 17.03
CA GLY A 179 -17.09 -20.83 16.96
C GLY A 179 -17.21 -21.46 15.58
N ALA A 180 -16.42 -21.04 14.60
CA ALA A 180 -16.30 -21.73 13.33
C ALA A 180 -15.34 -22.93 13.45
N LYS A 181 -15.57 -23.95 12.60
CA LYS A 181 -14.66 -25.08 12.45
C LYS A 181 -13.71 -24.82 11.29
N VAL A 182 -12.43 -24.61 11.59
CA VAL A 182 -11.38 -24.55 10.58
C VAL A 182 -10.84 -25.94 10.31
N HIS A 183 -11.14 -26.49 9.13
CA HIS A 183 -10.78 -27.86 8.77
C HIS A 183 -9.29 -28.02 8.51
N THR A 184 -8.68 -27.06 7.81
CA THR A 184 -7.26 -27.08 7.49
C THR A 184 -6.80 -25.73 6.93
N VAL A 185 -5.51 -25.48 7.05
CA VAL A 185 -4.77 -24.50 6.27
C VAL A 185 -3.95 -25.26 5.22
N ALA A 186 -4.14 -24.94 3.93
CA ALA A 186 -3.39 -25.52 2.82
C ALA A 186 -2.37 -24.52 2.31
N GLU A 187 -1.11 -24.96 2.16
CA GLU A 187 0.01 -24.14 1.67
C GLU A 187 0.66 -24.81 0.47
N ILE A 188 0.78 -24.08 -0.63
CA ILE A 188 1.39 -24.59 -1.86
C ILE A 188 2.89 -24.85 -1.71
N MET A 189 3.56 -24.03 -0.89
CA MET A 189 5.00 -24.18 -0.62
C MET A 189 5.27 -25.36 0.31
N PRO A 190 6.48 -25.94 0.30
CA PRO A 190 6.87 -26.98 1.26
C PRO A 190 7.17 -26.43 2.67
N TYR A 191 6.91 -25.14 2.90
CA TYR A 191 7.07 -24.45 4.19
C TYR A 191 5.99 -23.38 4.35
N SER A 192 5.70 -22.98 5.60
CA SER A 192 4.79 -21.89 5.90
C SER A 192 5.43 -20.54 5.60
N GLY A 193 4.66 -19.62 5.04
CA GLY A 193 5.07 -18.22 4.80
C GLY A 193 4.88 -17.30 6.01
N GLY A 194 4.19 -17.74 7.06
CA GLY A 194 3.97 -16.96 8.28
C GLY A 194 5.05 -17.14 9.33
N LEU A 195 5.07 -16.24 10.31
CA LEU A 195 5.99 -16.27 11.44
C LEU A 195 5.81 -17.55 12.28
N LYS A 196 6.90 -18.15 12.74
CA LYS A 196 6.87 -19.38 13.52
C LYS A 196 5.97 -19.29 14.76
N ARG A 197 5.95 -18.15 15.45
CA ARG A 197 5.07 -17.93 16.60
C ARG A 197 3.59 -18.05 16.21
N ASN A 198 3.20 -17.56 15.02
CA ASN A 198 1.83 -17.61 14.55
C ASN A 198 1.43 -19.04 14.16
N ILE A 199 2.36 -19.88 13.66
CA ILE A 199 2.08 -21.30 13.43
C ILE A 199 1.70 -21.96 14.76
N VAL A 200 2.50 -21.78 15.81
CA VAL A 200 2.23 -22.36 17.14
C VAL A 200 0.92 -21.82 17.72
N GLN A 201 0.82 -20.50 17.87
CA GLN A 201 -0.32 -19.85 18.55
C GLN A 201 -1.66 -19.92 17.79
N CYS A 202 -1.61 -20.09 16.48
CA CYS A 202 -2.83 -20.04 15.66
C CYS A 202 -3.24 -21.41 15.12
N LEU A 203 -2.32 -22.36 14.97
CA LEU A 203 -2.64 -23.70 14.47
C LEU A 203 -2.41 -24.77 15.51
N ASP A 204 -1.19 -24.91 16.07
CA ASP A 204 -0.83 -25.99 16.97
C ASP A 204 -1.68 -25.96 18.25
N ASP A 205 -1.83 -24.80 18.88
CA ASP A 205 -2.64 -24.59 20.09
C ASP A 205 -4.14 -24.90 19.88
N PHE A 206 -4.62 -24.83 18.63
CA PHE A 206 -6.03 -25.10 18.26
C PHE A 206 -6.22 -26.44 17.54
N GLY A 207 -5.14 -27.21 17.33
CA GLY A 207 -5.20 -28.49 16.62
C GLY A 207 -5.63 -28.37 15.16
N ILE A 208 -5.37 -27.23 14.50
CA ILE A 208 -5.71 -26.99 13.10
C ILE A 208 -4.63 -27.55 12.19
N PRO A 209 -4.94 -28.51 11.28
CA PRO A 209 -3.94 -29.11 10.41
C PRO A 209 -3.35 -28.13 9.40
N LEU A 210 -2.02 -28.10 9.27
CA LEU A 210 -1.30 -27.42 8.18
C LEU A 210 -0.89 -28.45 7.11
N LYS A 211 -1.41 -28.33 5.90
CA LYS A 211 -1.08 -29.17 4.75
C LYS A 211 -0.14 -28.44 3.83
N LEU A 212 1.16 -28.72 3.92
CA LEU A 212 2.19 -28.17 3.03
C LEU A 212 2.19 -28.87 1.67
N SER A 213 2.81 -28.27 0.67
CA SER A 213 2.83 -28.72 -0.72
C SER A 213 1.43 -29.11 -1.23
N THR A 214 0.42 -28.31 -0.87
CA THR A 214 -1.01 -28.61 -1.11
C THR A 214 -1.74 -27.34 -1.55
N THR A 215 -2.59 -27.45 -2.56
CA THR A 215 -3.37 -26.31 -3.07
C THR A 215 -4.83 -26.70 -3.33
N VAL A 216 -5.71 -25.69 -3.49
CA VAL A 216 -7.09 -25.87 -3.90
C VAL A 216 -7.15 -26.01 -5.43
N VAL A 217 -7.64 -27.13 -5.92
CA VAL A 217 -7.76 -27.40 -7.37
C VAL A 217 -9.17 -27.21 -7.89
N LYS A 218 -10.18 -27.19 -7.01
CA LYS A 218 -11.58 -26.98 -7.41
C LYS A 218 -12.42 -26.41 -6.24
N ILE A 219 -13.32 -25.48 -6.58
CA ILE A 219 -14.35 -24.95 -5.69
C ILE A 219 -15.68 -25.55 -6.12
N HIS A 220 -16.42 -26.14 -5.17
CA HIS A 220 -17.73 -26.72 -5.37
C HIS A 220 -18.84 -25.79 -4.82
N GLY A 221 -20.04 -25.91 -5.40
CA GLY A 221 -21.17 -25.04 -5.09
C GLY A 221 -21.37 -23.96 -6.14
N LYS A 222 -22.62 -23.62 -6.41
CA LYS A 222 -23.01 -22.62 -7.42
C LYS A 222 -23.39 -21.28 -6.77
N GLU A 223 -24.24 -21.32 -5.76
CA GLU A 223 -24.71 -20.12 -5.05
C GLU A 223 -23.79 -19.79 -3.88
N ARG A 224 -23.42 -20.79 -3.09
CA ARG A 224 -22.47 -20.72 -2.00
C ARG A 224 -21.45 -21.85 -2.10
N VAL A 225 -20.30 -21.71 -1.48
CA VAL A 225 -19.31 -22.79 -1.33
C VAL A 225 -19.94 -23.95 -0.58
N GLU A 226 -19.87 -25.16 -1.14
CA GLU A 226 -20.31 -26.44 -0.54
C GLU A 226 -19.12 -27.31 -0.18
N GLY A 227 -17.94 -26.98 -0.71
CA GLY A 227 -16.68 -27.67 -0.43
C GLY A 227 -15.59 -27.25 -1.39
N VAL A 228 -14.40 -27.72 -1.10
CA VAL A 228 -13.21 -27.55 -1.95
C VAL A 228 -12.52 -28.89 -2.17
N THR A 229 -11.88 -29.06 -3.32
CA THR A 229 -10.96 -30.17 -3.55
C THR A 229 -9.54 -29.64 -3.41
N LEU A 230 -8.77 -30.25 -2.49
CA LEU A 230 -7.33 -30.03 -2.35
C LEU A 230 -6.58 -31.09 -3.16
N ALA A 231 -5.36 -30.76 -3.62
CA ALA A 231 -4.42 -31.74 -4.16
C ALA A 231 -2.99 -31.38 -3.73
N LYS A 232 -2.14 -32.38 -3.58
CA LYS A 232 -0.70 -32.18 -3.41
C LYS A 232 -0.11 -31.60 -4.70
N VAL A 233 0.98 -30.84 -4.56
CA VAL A 233 1.72 -30.30 -5.71
C VAL A 233 3.13 -30.87 -5.77
N ASP A 234 3.67 -30.96 -6.99
CA ASP A 234 5.05 -31.32 -7.28
C ASP A 234 6.02 -30.12 -7.04
N GLU A 235 7.30 -30.32 -7.29
CA GLU A 235 8.35 -29.29 -7.17
C GLU A 235 8.13 -28.09 -8.11
N ARG A 236 7.32 -28.26 -9.16
CA ARG A 236 6.92 -27.20 -10.11
C ARG A 236 5.58 -26.56 -9.75
N MET A 237 5.08 -26.80 -8.52
CA MET A 237 3.79 -26.31 -8.02
C MET A 237 2.58 -26.79 -8.85
N LYS A 238 2.70 -27.91 -9.58
CA LYS A 238 1.61 -28.50 -10.36
C LYS A 238 0.88 -29.57 -9.54
N PRO A 239 -0.46 -29.58 -9.54
CA PRO A 239 -1.23 -30.60 -8.85
C PRO A 239 -0.87 -32.02 -9.34
N ILE A 240 -0.69 -32.94 -8.38
CA ILE A 240 -0.38 -34.36 -8.64
C ILE A 240 -1.71 -35.11 -8.74
N PRO A 241 -2.05 -35.71 -9.91
CA PRO A 241 -3.27 -36.49 -10.07
C PRO A 241 -3.33 -37.69 -9.10
N GLY A 242 -4.53 -37.99 -8.58
CA GLY A 242 -4.74 -39.07 -7.63
C GLY A 242 -4.46 -38.72 -6.16
N THR A 243 -4.14 -37.44 -5.88
CA THR A 243 -3.95 -36.94 -4.51
C THR A 243 -5.11 -36.04 -4.07
N GLU A 244 -6.19 -36.02 -4.83
CA GLU A 244 -7.34 -35.16 -4.59
C GLU A 244 -8.07 -35.56 -3.30
N GLU A 245 -8.35 -34.56 -2.48
CA GLU A 245 -9.10 -34.71 -1.22
C GLU A 245 -10.24 -33.69 -1.21
N TYR A 246 -11.47 -34.16 -1.12
CA TYR A 246 -12.64 -33.28 -0.97
C TYR A 246 -12.86 -32.93 0.49
N ILE A 247 -12.99 -31.64 0.80
CA ILE A 247 -13.34 -31.13 2.13
C ILE A 247 -14.65 -30.37 2.03
N PRO A 248 -15.71 -30.81 2.72
CA PRO A 248 -16.95 -30.05 2.82
C PRO A 248 -16.71 -28.80 3.64
N CYS A 249 -17.08 -27.63 3.11
CA CYS A 249 -16.98 -26.34 3.78
C CYS A 249 -17.95 -25.35 3.15
N ASP A 250 -18.34 -24.32 3.89
CA ASP A 250 -19.16 -23.22 3.41
C ASP A 250 -18.37 -21.96 3.11
N THR A 251 -17.08 -21.97 3.46
CA THR A 251 -16.20 -20.80 3.33
C THR A 251 -14.76 -21.20 2.96
N LEU A 252 -14.23 -20.53 1.96
CA LEU A 252 -12.81 -20.57 1.57
C LEU A 252 -12.18 -19.20 1.81
N LEU A 253 -11.20 -19.13 2.71
CA LEU A 253 -10.41 -17.94 2.92
C LEU A 253 -9.10 -18.02 2.11
N LEU A 254 -8.71 -16.92 1.50
CA LEU A 254 -7.52 -16.80 0.67
C LEU A 254 -6.49 -15.91 1.37
N SER A 255 -5.30 -16.47 1.67
CA SER A 255 -4.15 -15.76 2.23
C SER A 255 -2.92 -16.01 1.34
N VAL A 256 -3.02 -15.62 0.07
CA VAL A 256 -2.12 -16.04 -1.02
C VAL A 256 -1.21 -14.91 -1.52
N GLY A 257 -0.87 -14.02 -0.64
CA GLY A 257 0.04 -12.91 -0.87
C GLY A 257 -0.66 -11.56 -1.02
N LEU A 258 0.16 -10.53 -0.91
CA LEU A 258 -0.25 -9.13 -0.96
C LEU A 258 0.28 -8.47 -2.23
N LEU A 259 -0.44 -7.48 -2.72
CA LEU A 259 -0.08 -6.66 -3.88
C LEU A 259 0.00 -5.21 -3.42
N PRO A 260 1.17 -4.56 -3.50
CA PRO A 260 1.29 -3.11 -3.27
C PRO A 260 0.35 -2.32 -4.18
N GLU A 261 -0.28 -1.28 -3.63
CA GLU A 261 -1.25 -0.40 -4.32
C GLU A 261 -0.49 0.68 -5.09
N ASN A 262 -0.05 0.38 -6.31
CA ASN A 262 0.84 1.24 -7.08
C ASN A 262 0.30 1.69 -8.43
N GLU A 263 -0.97 1.54 -8.70
CA GLU A 263 -1.58 1.96 -9.96
C GLU A 263 -1.26 3.44 -10.27
N LEU A 264 -1.49 4.34 -9.31
CA LEU A 264 -1.17 5.76 -9.44
C LEU A 264 0.33 6.02 -9.69
N THR A 265 1.19 5.23 -9.04
CA THR A 265 2.64 5.35 -9.15
C THR A 265 3.15 4.88 -10.51
N GLU A 266 2.61 3.77 -11.02
CA GLU A 266 2.93 3.20 -12.33
C GLU A 266 2.46 4.12 -13.47
N GLU A 267 1.23 4.65 -13.39
CA GLU A 267 0.65 5.58 -14.37
C GLU A 267 1.49 6.86 -14.52
N ARG A 268 2.14 7.30 -13.44
CA ARG A 268 3.09 8.44 -13.47
C ARG A 268 4.47 8.10 -14.01
N GLY A 269 4.73 6.85 -14.39
CA GLY A 269 6.00 6.41 -14.98
C GLY A 269 7.14 6.25 -13.98
N ALA A 270 6.84 6.05 -12.69
CA ALA A 270 7.87 5.69 -11.72
C ALA A 270 8.53 4.36 -12.08
N LYS A 271 9.84 4.25 -11.86
CA LYS A 271 10.57 2.99 -12.07
C LYS A 271 10.14 1.99 -10.99
N MET A 272 9.60 0.84 -11.41
CA MET A 272 9.04 -0.18 -10.52
C MET A 272 9.97 -1.38 -10.38
N SER A 273 9.96 -1.99 -9.19
CA SER A 273 10.63 -3.27 -8.95
C SER A 273 9.78 -4.43 -9.48
N PRO A 274 10.32 -5.28 -10.37
CA PRO A 274 9.56 -6.43 -10.88
C PRO A 274 9.30 -7.49 -9.78
N VAL A 275 10.04 -7.46 -8.68
CA VAL A 275 9.94 -8.42 -7.58
C VAL A 275 8.96 -7.94 -6.50
N THR A 276 9.16 -6.72 -5.96
CA THR A 276 8.29 -6.18 -4.91
C THR A 276 7.01 -5.58 -5.48
N ARG A 277 7.01 -5.16 -6.76
CA ARG A 277 5.95 -4.35 -7.40
C ARG A 277 5.74 -3.00 -6.73
N GLY A 278 6.69 -2.56 -5.92
CA GLY A 278 6.77 -1.21 -5.40
C GLY A 278 7.73 -0.36 -6.22
N PRO A 279 7.72 0.97 -6.08
CA PRO A 279 8.66 1.84 -6.76
C PRO A 279 10.10 1.55 -6.31
N LEU A 280 11.05 1.74 -7.22
CA LEU A 280 12.47 1.77 -6.86
C LEU A 280 12.75 3.07 -6.12
N VAL A 281 13.40 2.97 -4.96
CA VAL A 281 13.72 4.13 -4.12
C VAL A 281 15.22 4.19 -3.83
N ASN A 282 15.68 5.39 -3.47
CA ASN A 282 17.01 5.64 -2.92
C ASN A 282 17.02 5.49 -1.38
N GLU A 283 18.15 5.78 -0.75
CA GLU A 283 18.36 5.74 0.71
C GLU A 283 17.44 6.67 1.50
N SER A 284 16.91 7.70 0.84
CA SER A 284 15.96 8.68 1.41
C SER A 284 14.49 8.32 1.14
N MET A 285 14.21 7.11 0.65
CA MET A 285 12.86 6.64 0.25
C MET A 285 12.25 7.46 -0.92
N GLU A 286 13.04 8.29 -1.61
CA GLU A 286 12.59 9.01 -2.80
C GLU A 286 12.56 8.08 -4.01
N THR A 287 11.51 8.16 -4.79
CA THR A 287 11.29 7.36 -6.00
C THR A 287 12.12 7.91 -7.18
N SER A 288 11.90 7.39 -8.38
CA SER A 288 12.47 7.98 -9.62
C SER A 288 11.77 9.28 -10.04
N LEU A 289 10.71 9.70 -9.35
CA LEU A 289 10.01 10.97 -9.55
C LEU A 289 10.46 11.94 -8.47
N SER A 290 10.94 13.13 -8.86
CA SER A 290 11.46 14.14 -7.93
C SER A 290 10.40 14.60 -6.93
N GLY A 291 10.74 14.62 -5.63
CA GLY A 291 9.84 15.01 -4.57
C GLY A 291 8.68 14.04 -4.32
N VAL A 292 8.74 12.82 -4.89
CA VAL A 292 7.78 11.75 -4.63
C VAL A 292 8.47 10.62 -3.87
N PHE A 293 8.02 10.38 -2.65
CA PHE A 293 8.55 9.39 -1.72
C PHE A 293 7.58 8.23 -1.56
N ALA A 294 8.08 7.05 -1.18
CA ALA A 294 7.24 5.90 -0.91
C ALA A 294 7.70 5.16 0.36
N CYS A 295 6.76 4.70 1.18
CA CYS A 295 7.06 3.98 2.41
C CYS A 295 5.96 2.99 2.81
N GLY A 296 6.35 1.97 3.57
CA GLY A 296 5.44 0.94 4.02
C GLY A 296 5.08 -0.06 2.92
N ASN A 297 3.90 -0.67 3.03
CA ASN A 297 3.53 -1.80 2.16
C ASN A 297 3.25 -1.42 0.70
N VAL A 298 3.18 -0.15 0.35
CA VAL A 298 3.17 0.30 -1.05
C VAL A 298 4.55 0.11 -1.70
N LEU A 299 5.63 0.19 -0.91
CA LEU A 299 7.01 0.00 -1.36
C LEU A 299 7.41 -1.48 -1.38
N HIS A 300 7.26 -2.16 -0.26
CA HIS A 300 7.40 -3.61 -0.11
C HIS A 300 6.65 -4.09 1.14
N VAL A 301 6.22 -5.35 1.13
CA VAL A 301 5.44 -5.90 2.24
C VAL A 301 6.32 -6.15 3.46
N HIS A 302 5.96 -5.59 4.60
CA HIS A 302 6.64 -5.76 5.89
C HIS A 302 5.98 -6.84 6.75
N ASP A 303 6.77 -7.45 7.65
CA ASP A 303 6.28 -8.42 8.65
C ASP A 303 5.80 -7.74 9.93
N LEU A 304 6.43 -6.61 10.29
CA LEU A 304 6.17 -5.88 11.51
C LEU A 304 5.85 -4.43 11.22
N VAL A 305 4.76 -3.93 11.78
CA VAL A 305 4.35 -2.51 11.64
C VAL A 305 5.37 -1.54 12.22
N ASP A 306 6.12 -1.95 13.22
CA ASP A 306 7.20 -1.17 13.80
C ASP A 306 8.23 -0.75 12.73
N PHE A 307 8.57 -1.66 11.81
CA PHE A 307 9.48 -1.37 10.70
C PHE A 307 8.84 -0.51 9.63
N VAL A 308 7.53 -0.63 9.41
CA VAL A 308 6.75 0.29 8.57
C VAL A 308 6.87 1.72 9.09
N SER A 309 6.65 1.92 10.39
CA SER A 309 6.71 3.25 11.00
C SER A 309 8.12 3.84 11.00
N GLN A 310 9.16 3.02 11.19
CA GLN A 310 10.55 3.45 11.10
C GLN A 310 10.92 3.89 9.68
N GLU A 311 10.56 3.11 8.67
CA GLU A 311 10.79 3.45 7.26
C GLU A 311 10.01 4.71 6.86
N ALA A 312 8.78 4.83 7.28
CA ALA A 312 7.94 5.99 7.02
C ALA A 312 8.48 7.26 7.68
N ALA A 313 9.04 7.15 8.89
CA ALA A 313 9.69 8.28 9.55
C ALA A 313 10.93 8.77 8.76
N LEU A 314 11.67 7.84 8.13
CA LEU A 314 12.77 8.21 7.23
C LEU A 314 12.24 8.96 6.00
N ALA A 315 11.18 8.46 5.36
CA ALA A 315 10.56 9.14 4.23
C ALA A 315 10.04 10.55 4.58
N GLY A 316 9.39 10.69 5.75
CA GLY A 316 8.90 11.98 6.23
C GLY A 316 10.02 13.00 6.48
N LYS A 317 11.12 12.56 7.11
CA LYS A 317 12.30 13.39 7.30
C LYS A 317 12.94 13.81 5.98
N ALA A 318 13.10 12.86 5.05
CA ALA A 318 13.69 13.10 3.75
C ALA A 318 12.84 14.06 2.88
N ALA A 319 11.51 13.92 2.92
CA ALA A 319 10.61 14.85 2.25
C ALA A 319 10.75 16.29 2.81
N ALA A 320 10.93 16.43 4.12
CA ALA A 320 11.18 17.74 4.74
C ALA A 320 12.53 18.34 4.31
N GLU A 321 13.57 17.53 4.18
CA GLU A 321 14.88 17.96 3.68
C GLU A 321 14.78 18.37 2.21
N TRP A 322 14.10 17.59 1.39
CA TRP A 322 13.84 17.90 -0.01
C TRP A 322 13.08 19.23 -0.16
N LEU A 323 12.04 19.47 0.64
CA LEU A 323 11.28 20.72 0.63
C LEU A 323 12.14 21.93 0.99
N LYS A 324 13.08 21.79 1.94
CA LYS A 324 14.04 22.85 2.28
C LYS A 324 15.00 23.17 1.13
N GLU A 325 15.44 22.14 0.41
CA GLU A 325 16.39 22.30 -0.70
C GLU A 325 15.72 22.85 -1.97
N ASN A 326 14.43 22.55 -2.20
CA ASN A 326 13.70 22.85 -3.42
C ASN A 326 12.53 23.82 -3.22
N GLY A 327 12.17 24.14 -1.96
CA GLY A 327 11.02 24.98 -1.61
C GLY A 327 11.24 26.49 -1.78
N ASP A 328 12.49 26.95 -1.81
CA ASP A 328 12.83 28.37 -1.92
C ASP A 328 12.96 28.88 -3.37
N ASN A 329 12.69 28.04 -4.36
CA ASN A 329 12.60 28.46 -5.76
C ASN A 329 11.22 29.08 -6.13
N ILE A 330 10.49 29.62 -5.14
CA ILE A 330 9.38 30.52 -5.43
C ILE A 330 10.01 31.84 -5.87
N THR A 331 10.02 32.08 -7.18
CA THR A 331 10.49 33.37 -7.73
C THR A 331 9.56 34.48 -7.26
N GLU A 332 10.08 35.74 -7.16
CA GLU A 332 9.21 36.90 -6.88
C GLU A 332 8.02 36.99 -7.84
N ALA A 333 8.12 36.40 -9.03
CA ALA A 333 7.05 36.28 -10.01
C ALA A 333 5.90 35.39 -9.50
N ASP A 334 6.16 34.28 -8.80
CA ASP A 334 5.13 33.38 -8.26
C ASP A 334 4.35 34.04 -7.10
N LEU A 335 5.04 34.84 -6.28
CA LEU A 335 4.41 35.65 -5.22
C LEU A 335 3.48 36.74 -5.80
N VAL A 336 3.85 37.32 -6.96
CA VAL A 336 3.01 38.32 -7.65
C VAL A 336 1.81 37.66 -8.30
N LEU A 337 1.96 36.47 -8.91
CA LEU A 337 0.85 35.69 -9.47
C LEU A 337 -0.12 35.23 -8.37
N GLU A 338 0.37 34.71 -7.26
CA GLU A 338 -0.47 34.29 -6.11
C GLU A 338 -1.26 35.45 -5.50
N GLN A 339 -0.66 36.66 -5.44
CA GLN A 339 -1.34 37.86 -4.99
C GLN A 339 -2.38 38.35 -6.02
N ALA A 340 -2.11 38.21 -7.31
CA ALA A 340 -3.05 38.58 -8.38
C ALA A 340 -4.27 37.64 -8.39
N GLU A 341 -4.07 36.32 -8.27
CA GLU A 341 -5.16 35.35 -8.18
C GLU A 341 -6.02 35.50 -6.92
N LYS A 342 -5.41 35.80 -5.77
CA LYS A 342 -6.14 36.14 -4.54
C LYS A 342 -6.98 37.40 -4.70
N GLN A 343 -6.50 38.41 -5.45
CA GLN A 343 -7.27 39.63 -5.75
C GLN A 343 -8.40 39.38 -6.75
N GLU A 344 -8.19 38.56 -7.79
CA GLU A 344 -9.25 38.19 -8.73
C GLU A 344 -10.34 37.35 -8.08
N THR A 345 -9.97 36.38 -7.22
CA THR A 345 -10.94 35.55 -6.47
C THR A 345 -11.74 36.39 -5.47
N ALA A 346 -11.13 37.37 -4.82
CA ALA A 346 -11.81 38.30 -3.94
C ALA A 346 -12.74 39.26 -4.71
N ALA A 347 -12.30 39.76 -5.87
CA ALA A 347 -13.12 40.59 -6.77
C ALA A 347 -14.31 39.81 -7.35
N GLY A 348 -14.10 38.54 -7.75
CA GLY A 348 -15.15 37.62 -8.21
C GLY A 348 -16.20 37.33 -7.12
N ARG A 349 -15.79 37.13 -5.86
CA ARG A 349 -16.70 36.96 -4.72
C ARG A 349 -17.52 38.25 -4.44
N MET A 350 -16.90 39.41 -4.46
CA MET A 350 -17.59 40.69 -4.28
C MET A 350 -18.58 40.98 -5.45
N GLN A 351 -18.26 40.53 -6.68
CA GLN A 351 -19.14 40.67 -7.83
C GLN A 351 -20.32 39.71 -7.76
N ALA A 352 -20.10 38.46 -7.28
CA ALA A 352 -21.16 37.49 -7.04
C ALA A 352 -22.12 37.93 -5.92
N GLU A 353 -21.58 38.49 -4.82
CA GLU A 353 -22.41 39.06 -3.74
C GLU A 353 -23.23 40.27 -4.19
N LYS A 354 -22.67 41.14 -5.03
CA LYS A 354 -23.44 42.29 -5.63
C LYS A 354 -24.53 41.81 -6.58
N THR A 355 -24.26 40.76 -7.39
CA THR A 355 -25.31 40.21 -8.29
C THR A 355 -26.38 39.46 -7.51
N ALA A 356 -26.04 38.76 -6.42
CA ALA A 356 -27.02 38.12 -5.54
C ALA A 356 -27.91 39.16 -4.80
N SER A 357 -27.30 40.25 -4.32
CA SER A 357 -28.06 41.35 -3.69
C SER A 357 -29.04 42.03 -4.68
N THR A 358 -28.58 42.26 -5.91
CA THR A 358 -29.47 42.86 -6.95
C THR A 358 -30.56 41.91 -7.44
N ALA A 359 -30.34 40.59 -7.38
CA ALA A 359 -31.35 39.57 -7.68
C ALA A 359 -32.41 39.49 -6.56
N ALA A 360 -31.98 39.56 -5.29
CA ALA A 360 -32.86 39.58 -4.11
C ALA A 360 -33.78 40.83 -4.10
N ASP A 361 -33.23 42.00 -4.48
CA ASP A 361 -34.02 43.24 -4.58
C ASP A 361 -35.03 43.21 -5.74
N ARG A 362 -34.76 42.48 -6.83
CA ARG A 362 -35.72 42.25 -7.90
C ARG A 362 -36.84 41.30 -7.50
N GLU A 363 -36.52 40.19 -6.79
CA GLU A 363 -37.55 39.25 -6.30
C GLU A 363 -38.49 39.89 -5.26
N LEU A 364 -38.00 40.85 -4.46
CA LEU A 364 -38.85 41.60 -3.53
C LEU A 364 -39.80 42.58 -4.26
N SER A 365 -39.39 43.12 -5.41
CA SER A 365 -40.23 44.03 -6.21
C SER A 365 -41.29 43.32 -7.07
N GLU A 366 -41.07 42.05 -7.42
CA GLU A 366 -42.04 41.24 -8.19
C GLU A 366 -43.11 40.55 -7.32
N LYS A 367 -42.86 40.36 -6.02
CA LYS A 367 -43.84 39.77 -5.09
C LYS A 367 -44.95 40.71 -4.59
N THR A 368 -44.95 41.96 -5.02
CA THR A 368 -46.00 42.93 -4.66
C THR A 368 -47.12 43.13 -5.72
N THR A 369 -47.05 42.41 -6.85
CA THR A 369 -48.14 42.44 -7.87
C THR A 369 -48.39 41.00 -8.33
N GLU A 370 -49.26 40.31 -7.63
CA GLU A 370 -50.24 39.36 -8.16
C GLU A 370 -50.83 38.49 -7.06
N SER A 371 -52.00 38.89 -6.61
CA SER A 371 -52.95 38.00 -5.95
C SER A 371 -54.02 37.65 -7.01
N SER A 372 -54.25 36.36 -7.24
CA SER A 372 -55.56 35.74 -7.49
C SER A 372 -55.45 34.45 -8.36
N LYS A 373 -55.63 33.37 -7.71
CA LYS A 373 -56.38 32.10 -7.92
C LYS A 373 -56.79 31.62 -9.34
N PRO A 374 -57.22 30.33 -9.54
CA PRO A 374 -57.03 29.10 -8.75
C PRO A 374 -56.70 27.84 -9.61
N GLU A 375 -56.45 26.76 -8.90
CA GLU A 375 -56.55 25.31 -9.14
C GLU A 375 -57.02 24.76 -10.50
N GLU A 376 -56.31 23.75 -10.99
CA GLU A 376 -56.92 22.46 -11.34
C GLU A 376 -55.91 21.31 -11.53
N LYS A 377 -56.41 20.13 -11.30
CA LYS A 377 -55.84 18.80 -11.04
C LYS A 377 -55.46 18.01 -12.30
N GLU A 378 -54.82 16.88 -11.98
CA GLU A 378 -54.78 15.58 -12.72
C GLU A 378 -53.68 15.43 -13.77
N SER A 379 -52.97 14.39 -13.89
CA SER A 379 -52.85 12.97 -13.47
C SER A 379 -52.11 12.21 -14.58
N HIS A 380 -51.44 11.14 -14.16
CA HIS A 380 -51.09 9.94 -14.94
C HIS A 380 -49.90 9.92 -15.90
N ALA A 381 -48.89 9.23 -15.49
CA ALA A 381 -48.46 7.87 -15.94
C ALA A 381 -47.87 7.79 -17.37
N SER A 382 -46.65 7.30 -17.50
CA SER A 382 -46.38 5.92 -17.90
C SER A 382 -44.96 5.76 -18.48
N HIS A 383 -44.33 4.69 -18.02
CA HIS A 383 -43.31 3.85 -18.62
C HIS A 383 -42.96 4.05 -20.10
N ALA A 384 -41.65 4.06 -20.38
CA ALA A 384 -41.11 3.35 -21.54
C ALA A 384 -39.66 2.93 -21.28
N ALA A 385 -39.44 1.62 -21.30
CA ALA A 385 -38.17 0.95 -21.35
C ALA A 385 -37.49 1.14 -22.71
N ALA A 386 -36.19 1.28 -22.73
CA ALA A 386 -35.40 1.00 -23.94
C ALA A 386 -34.26 0.07 -23.58
N GLN A 387 -34.39 -1.16 -24.03
CA GLN A 387 -33.31 -2.12 -24.19
C GLN A 387 -32.41 -1.66 -25.32
N GLU A 388 -31.12 -1.70 -25.13
CA GLU A 388 -30.19 -1.79 -26.26
C GLU A 388 -29.10 -2.82 -26.01
N GLN A 389 -28.82 -3.54 -27.08
CA GLN A 389 -28.21 -4.84 -27.22
C GLN A 389 -26.69 -4.83 -26.97
N GLN A 390 -26.23 -5.84 -26.23
CA GLN A 390 -24.85 -6.30 -26.23
C GLN A 390 -24.47 -6.88 -27.59
N LYS A 391 -23.39 -6.36 -28.18
CA LYS A 391 -22.63 -7.06 -29.24
C LYS A 391 -21.35 -7.59 -28.63
N HIS A 392 -21.22 -8.91 -28.68
CA HIS A 392 -19.97 -9.65 -28.48
C HIS A 392 -18.91 -9.23 -29.50
N ALA A 393 -17.73 -8.88 -29.03
CA ALA A 393 -16.51 -8.89 -29.82
C ALA A 393 -15.50 -9.82 -29.14
N GLY A 394 -15.06 -10.82 -29.87
CA GLY A 394 -14.09 -11.80 -29.42
C GLY A 394 -12.71 -11.19 -29.24
N VAL A 395 -12.05 -11.57 -28.16
CA VAL A 395 -10.65 -11.25 -27.89
C VAL A 395 -9.80 -12.31 -28.56
N THR A 396 -9.12 -11.94 -29.62
CA THR A 396 -8.00 -12.67 -30.19
C THR A 396 -6.73 -12.30 -29.44
N ASP A 397 -6.00 -13.31 -29.05
CA ASP A 397 -4.67 -13.28 -28.46
C ASP A 397 -3.71 -12.51 -29.37
N VAL A 398 -3.21 -11.35 -28.94
CA VAL A 398 -2.16 -10.61 -29.64
C VAL A 398 -0.97 -10.52 -28.70
N GLY A 399 0.05 -11.31 -29.02
CA GLY A 399 1.37 -11.16 -28.43
C GLY A 399 1.92 -9.77 -28.71
N LEU A 400 2.12 -9.00 -27.66
CA LEU A 400 2.81 -7.71 -27.70
C LEU A 400 4.32 -7.96 -27.57
N GLU A 401 4.99 -7.94 -28.72
CA GLU A 401 6.43 -7.64 -28.78
C GLU A 401 6.62 -6.19 -28.35
N TYR A 402 7.37 -6.00 -27.26
CA TYR A 402 7.82 -4.69 -26.86
C TYR A 402 8.89 -4.19 -27.85
N GLN A 403 8.52 -3.29 -28.71
CA GLN A 403 9.49 -2.43 -29.40
C GLN A 403 10.04 -1.41 -28.39
N GLU A 404 11.36 -1.41 -28.24
CA GLU A 404 12.10 -0.33 -27.59
C GLU A 404 11.96 0.94 -28.42
N ASP A 405 10.99 1.78 -28.08
CA ASP A 405 10.99 3.16 -28.55
C ASP A 405 11.96 3.98 -27.70
N SER A 406 13.03 4.40 -28.35
CA SER A 406 14.03 5.32 -27.84
C SER A 406 13.41 6.70 -27.57
N ALA A 407 12.90 6.90 -26.37
CA ALA A 407 12.68 8.23 -25.82
C ALA A 407 14.01 8.77 -25.27
N ALA A 408 14.78 9.38 -26.15
CA ALA A 408 15.90 10.24 -25.76
C ALA A 408 15.35 11.45 -25.01
N GLY A 409 15.87 11.67 -23.77
CA GLY A 409 15.86 12.98 -23.14
C GLY A 409 14.89 13.17 -21.97
N LYS A 410 15.09 12.47 -20.86
CA LYS A 410 15.08 13.04 -19.50
C LYS A 410 16.24 12.38 -18.78
N GLU A 411 17.28 13.14 -18.55
CA GLU A 411 18.46 12.70 -17.80
C GLU A 411 18.03 12.18 -16.45
N ASP A 412 18.58 11.04 -16.08
CA ASP A 412 18.31 10.34 -14.83
C ASP A 412 18.56 11.33 -13.67
N MET A 413 17.55 11.70 -12.90
CA MET A 413 17.63 12.61 -11.74
C MET A 413 18.69 12.18 -10.70
N TRP A 414 19.25 10.98 -10.88
CA TRP A 414 20.33 10.40 -10.08
C TRP A 414 21.73 10.81 -10.54
N GLN A 415 21.84 11.64 -11.57
CA GLN A 415 23.10 12.15 -12.06
C GLN A 415 23.36 13.56 -11.52
N GLU A 416 23.85 13.66 -10.28
CA GLU A 416 24.77 14.76 -9.96
C GLU A 416 25.52 14.56 -8.63
N LYS A 417 26.83 14.67 -8.70
CA LYS A 417 27.95 14.91 -7.78
C LYS A 417 28.76 13.74 -7.23
N ARG A 418 28.23 12.60 -6.95
CA ARG A 418 28.89 11.29 -6.89
C ARG A 418 27.92 10.29 -7.48
N THR A 419 28.38 9.45 -8.40
CA THR A 419 27.56 8.41 -9.02
C THR A 419 26.84 7.63 -7.93
N ALA A 420 25.50 7.59 -7.99
CA ALA A 420 24.72 6.82 -7.02
C ALA A 420 25.14 5.34 -7.07
N ILE A 421 25.41 4.75 -5.91
CA ILE A 421 25.82 3.35 -5.77
C ILE A 421 24.57 2.48 -5.98
N THR A 422 24.64 1.54 -6.91
CA THR A 422 23.57 0.57 -7.13
C THR A 422 23.61 -0.51 -6.04
N VAL A 423 22.45 -0.84 -5.47
CA VAL A 423 22.28 -1.95 -4.50
C VAL A 423 21.61 -3.12 -5.18
N GLU A 424 22.32 -4.24 -5.28
CA GLU A 424 21.87 -5.43 -5.99
C GLU A 424 21.68 -6.63 -5.07
N SER A 425 20.73 -7.49 -5.45
CA SER A 425 20.53 -8.79 -4.84
C SER A 425 21.44 -9.84 -5.51
N GLY A 426 22.25 -10.53 -4.72
CA GLY A 426 23.05 -11.69 -5.16
C GLY A 426 22.38 -13.03 -4.83
N ALA A 427 23.18 -14.08 -4.71
CA ALA A 427 22.68 -15.42 -4.45
C ALA A 427 21.77 -15.49 -3.21
N HIS A 428 20.63 -16.18 -3.33
CA HIS A 428 19.63 -16.38 -2.30
C HIS A 428 18.96 -15.11 -1.74
N VAL A 429 19.14 -13.94 -2.37
CA VAL A 429 18.46 -12.70 -2.05
C VAL A 429 17.49 -12.34 -3.16
N ARG A 430 16.20 -12.19 -2.84
CA ARG A 430 15.14 -11.93 -3.82
C ARG A 430 15.11 -10.49 -4.32
N TYR A 431 15.37 -9.54 -3.45
CA TYR A 431 15.36 -8.10 -3.72
C TYR A 431 16.03 -7.34 -2.58
N THR A 432 16.40 -6.09 -2.84
CA THR A 432 16.95 -5.15 -1.85
C THR A 432 16.17 -3.84 -1.89
N VAL A 433 16.01 -3.20 -0.73
CA VAL A 433 15.45 -1.85 -0.57
C VAL A 433 16.32 -1.09 0.44
N PRO A 434 16.86 0.07 0.07
CA PRO A 434 16.78 0.78 -1.20
C PRO A 434 17.53 0.08 -2.35
N SER A 435 17.24 0.49 -3.59
CA SER A 435 17.92 0.00 -4.79
C SER A 435 19.14 0.84 -5.20
N LYS A 436 19.27 2.05 -4.62
CA LYS A 436 20.38 2.99 -4.85
C LYS A 436 20.72 3.71 -3.55
N ILE A 437 21.98 4.08 -3.41
CA ILE A 437 22.48 4.90 -2.29
C ILE A 437 23.32 6.05 -2.87
N ARG A 438 22.96 7.27 -2.51
CA ARG A 438 23.75 8.48 -2.78
C ARG A 438 24.68 8.70 -1.59
N PRO A 439 26.00 8.55 -1.72
CA PRO A 439 26.92 8.62 -0.58
C PRO A 439 26.90 9.95 0.18
N ASP A 440 26.65 11.03 -0.53
CA ASP A 440 26.55 12.40 0.01
C ASP A 440 25.24 12.68 0.78
N LYS A 441 24.21 11.85 0.58
CA LYS A 441 22.92 11.93 1.26
C LYS A 441 22.68 10.80 2.28
N ALA A 442 23.56 9.80 2.29
CA ALA A 442 23.46 8.67 3.20
C ALA A 442 23.71 9.12 4.65
N GLY A 443 22.86 8.69 5.58
CA GLY A 443 23.05 8.92 7.01
C GLY A 443 24.23 8.09 7.59
N GLU A 444 24.48 8.19 8.88
CA GLU A 444 25.53 7.42 9.57
C GLU A 444 25.43 5.90 9.28
N GLU A 445 24.20 5.39 9.24
CA GLU A 445 23.90 4.01 8.87
C GLU A 445 22.73 3.99 7.86
N THR A 446 22.90 3.26 6.75
CA THR A 446 21.86 2.95 5.78
C THR A 446 21.47 1.49 5.91
N LEU A 447 20.19 1.23 6.14
CA LEU A 447 19.63 -0.12 6.24
C LEU A 447 19.20 -0.62 4.87
N ILE A 448 19.80 -1.72 4.41
CA ILE A 448 19.32 -2.45 3.24
C ILE A 448 18.43 -3.58 3.71
N ARG A 449 17.14 -3.50 3.43
CA ARG A 449 16.15 -4.54 3.73
C ARG A 449 16.05 -5.51 2.56
N PHE A 450 15.91 -6.81 2.87
CA PHE A 450 15.81 -7.85 1.86
C PHE A 450 15.07 -9.08 2.37
N ARG A 451 14.67 -9.97 1.45
CA ARG A 451 14.15 -11.31 1.78
C ARG A 451 14.95 -12.37 1.03
N VAL A 452 15.07 -13.54 1.64
CA VAL A 452 15.67 -14.70 1.00
C VAL A 452 14.67 -15.48 0.15
N ASP A 453 15.17 -16.31 -0.75
CA ASP A 453 14.37 -17.12 -1.68
C ASP A 453 13.96 -18.48 -1.10
N ASN A 454 14.65 -18.96 -0.09
CA ASN A 454 14.44 -20.28 0.51
C ASN A 454 14.72 -20.26 2.01
N VAL A 455 14.34 -21.34 2.73
CA VAL A 455 14.72 -21.53 4.12
C VAL A 455 16.17 -22.03 4.17
N LEU A 456 17.05 -21.19 4.71
CA LEU A 456 18.50 -21.43 4.77
C LEU A 456 18.93 -21.56 6.24
N LYS A 457 19.69 -22.60 6.56
CA LYS A 457 20.20 -22.87 7.92
C LYS A 457 21.72 -22.79 7.92
N ASP A 458 22.27 -22.14 8.95
CA ASP A 458 23.73 -22.00 9.16
C ASP A 458 24.43 -21.39 7.94
N HIS A 459 23.88 -20.35 7.35
CA HIS A 459 24.44 -19.61 6.24
C HIS A 459 25.00 -18.25 6.70
N TYR A 460 25.74 -17.60 5.83
CA TYR A 460 26.31 -16.28 6.05
C TYR A 460 25.62 -15.22 5.23
N LEU A 461 25.17 -14.16 5.89
CA LEU A 461 24.83 -12.90 5.23
C LEU A 461 26.12 -12.20 4.87
N CYS A 462 26.31 -11.94 3.58
CA CYS A 462 27.47 -11.32 3.00
C CYS A 462 27.11 -10.00 2.31
N VAL A 463 27.99 -9.01 2.45
CA VAL A 463 27.92 -7.74 1.74
C VAL A 463 29.22 -7.54 1.00
N SER A 464 29.16 -7.32 -0.30
CA SER A 464 30.32 -7.09 -1.15
C SER A 464 30.25 -5.71 -1.81
N TYR A 465 31.39 -5.05 -1.97
CA TYR A 465 31.58 -3.80 -2.66
C TYR A 465 32.37 -4.04 -3.96
N ASP A 466 31.76 -3.77 -5.12
CA ASP A 466 32.32 -4.07 -6.43
C ASP A 466 32.93 -5.48 -6.57
N GLY A 467 32.34 -6.45 -5.86
CA GLY A 467 32.77 -7.84 -5.83
C GLY A 467 33.74 -8.21 -4.70
N GLU A 468 34.31 -7.25 -3.96
CA GLU A 468 35.11 -7.49 -2.77
C GLU A 468 34.22 -7.72 -1.55
N LEU A 469 34.45 -8.83 -0.82
CA LEU A 469 33.69 -9.18 0.40
C LEU A 469 34.10 -8.23 1.55
N ILE A 470 33.14 -7.40 2.01
CA ILE A 470 33.35 -6.42 3.08
C ILE A 470 32.83 -6.93 4.43
N SER A 471 31.69 -7.62 4.43
CA SER A 471 31.07 -8.10 5.66
C SER A 471 30.54 -9.52 5.49
N ARG A 472 30.75 -10.36 6.51
CA ARG A 472 30.25 -11.74 6.57
C ARG A 472 29.73 -12.03 7.97
N LYS A 473 28.42 -12.30 8.09
CA LYS A 473 27.75 -12.49 9.38
C LYS A 473 26.96 -13.80 9.40
N LYS A 474 27.30 -14.73 10.31
CA LYS A 474 26.58 -16.00 10.44
C LYS A 474 25.15 -15.81 10.89
N LYS A 475 24.22 -16.45 10.19
CA LYS A 475 22.80 -16.54 10.49
C LYS A 475 22.41 -17.98 10.74
N ARG A 476 21.77 -18.26 11.89
CA ARG A 476 21.33 -19.61 12.25
C ARG A 476 20.21 -20.11 11.34
N ILE A 477 19.29 -19.23 11.00
CA ILE A 477 18.18 -19.51 10.12
C ILE A 477 17.79 -18.22 9.39
N LEU A 478 17.46 -18.35 8.13
CA LEU A 478 16.88 -17.32 7.28
C LEU A 478 15.63 -17.92 6.64
N ALA A 479 14.52 -17.21 6.62
CA ALA A 479 13.26 -17.69 6.07
C ALA A 479 12.64 -16.67 5.10
N PRO A 480 12.02 -17.12 3.99
CA PRO A 480 11.42 -16.21 3.01
C PRO A 480 10.29 -15.33 3.59
N GLY A 481 9.65 -15.79 4.66
CA GLY A 481 8.60 -15.04 5.37
C GLY A 481 9.14 -13.93 6.27
N GLU A 482 10.44 -13.88 6.56
CA GLU A 482 11.05 -12.92 7.47
C GLU A 482 11.90 -11.88 6.74
N MET A 483 11.72 -10.60 7.10
CA MET A 483 12.51 -9.49 6.57
C MET A 483 13.88 -9.44 7.27
N GLU A 484 14.93 -9.46 6.48
CA GLU A 484 16.32 -9.34 6.93
C GLU A 484 16.90 -7.96 6.64
N GLN A 485 17.99 -7.61 7.32
CA GLN A 485 18.65 -6.31 7.19
C GLN A 485 20.17 -6.46 7.09
N ALA A 486 20.77 -5.71 6.17
CA ALA A 486 22.20 -5.42 6.13
C ALA A 486 22.42 -3.94 6.43
N VAL A 487 23.44 -3.62 7.21
CA VAL A 487 23.78 -2.25 7.63
C VAL A 487 24.99 -1.80 6.84
N ILE A 488 24.87 -0.68 6.14
CA ILE A 488 25.95 0.01 5.47
C ILE A 488 26.28 1.26 6.27
N ARG A 489 27.54 1.41 6.70
CA ARG A 489 27.98 2.59 7.44
C ARG A 489 28.51 3.67 6.49
N HIS A 490 28.22 4.90 6.78
CA HIS A 490 28.71 6.05 6.01
C HIS A 490 30.26 6.06 5.95
N SER A 491 30.92 5.77 7.07
CA SER A 491 32.38 5.65 7.15
C SER A 491 32.98 4.60 6.20
N ASP A 492 32.20 3.58 5.81
CA ASP A 492 32.66 2.59 4.84
C ASP A 492 32.49 3.11 3.42
N LEU A 493 31.41 3.85 3.13
CA LEU A 493 31.21 4.53 1.83
C LEU A 493 32.28 5.59 1.55
N GLU A 494 32.76 6.30 2.56
CA GLU A 494 33.85 7.29 2.43
C GLU A 494 35.19 6.67 2.03
N LYS A 495 35.48 5.45 2.53
CA LYS A 495 36.73 4.72 2.21
C LYS A 495 36.81 4.29 0.75
N TYR A 496 35.65 4.06 0.11
CA TYR A 496 35.54 3.55 -1.25
C TYR A 496 35.00 4.63 -2.20
N SER A 497 35.86 5.61 -2.53
CA SER A 497 35.48 6.81 -3.31
C SER A 497 34.91 6.53 -4.71
N ASN A 498 35.21 5.36 -5.28
CA ASN A 498 34.78 4.95 -6.62
C ASN A 498 33.78 3.77 -6.57
N LEU A 499 33.16 3.50 -5.42
CA LEU A 499 32.19 2.41 -5.27
C LEU A 499 31.01 2.63 -6.20
N SER A 500 30.74 1.65 -7.04
CA SER A 500 29.64 1.67 -8.00
C SER A 500 28.50 0.74 -7.61
N ARG A 501 28.81 -0.33 -6.87
CA ARG A 501 27.86 -1.39 -6.58
C ARG A 501 28.06 -2.01 -5.22
N ILE A 502 26.95 -2.21 -4.50
CA ILE A 502 26.84 -3.00 -3.28
C ILE A 502 26.02 -4.22 -3.58
N THR A 503 26.53 -5.42 -3.31
CA THR A 503 25.79 -6.68 -3.50
C THR A 503 25.53 -7.32 -2.14
N VAL A 504 24.26 -7.60 -1.85
CA VAL A 504 23.84 -8.39 -0.67
C VAL A 504 23.54 -9.81 -1.12
N HIS A 505 24.18 -10.81 -0.51
CA HIS A 505 24.02 -12.20 -0.90
C HIS A 505 24.16 -13.14 0.31
N ILE A 506 23.75 -14.38 0.14
CA ILE A 506 23.86 -15.43 1.17
C ILE A 506 24.77 -16.54 0.66
N GLU A 507 25.70 -16.96 1.50
CA GLU A 507 26.63 -18.05 1.22
C GLU A 507 26.43 -19.22 2.20
N ALA A 508 26.64 -20.43 1.72
CA ALA A 508 26.72 -21.61 2.57
C ALA A 508 28.00 -21.58 3.47
N GLU A 509 27.97 -22.37 4.52
CA GLU A 509 29.13 -22.52 5.39
C GLU A 509 30.32 -23.16 4.68
#